data_8cbaeca29bdf11ad08d296ff48adb88e
#
_entry.id   8cbaeca29bdf11ad08d296ff48adb88e
#
_cell.length_a   1.000
_cell.length_b   1.000
_cell.length_c   1.000
_cell.angle_alpha   90.00
_cell.angle_beta   90.00
_cell.angle_gamma   90.00
#
_symmetry.space_group_name_H-M   'P 1'
#
loop_
_entity.id
_entity.type
_entity.pdbx_description
1 polymer ?
#
loop_
_entity_poly.entity_id
_entity_poly.type
_entity_poly.pdbx_seq_one_letter_code
_entity_poly.pdbx_strand_id
1 'polypeptide(L)'
;STQGVSSAASDVYKRQYLARLKYNYDDRYFLEGSFRRDGSSRFHKDNRWGNFYSVGASWNMKQESFLQDVDWLDALKLRASYGEVGNNMGVSLYGHMALYTIDKNGGEAALVKQSLSAPDIKWETTQTVDIAVEGRLFNRLNFQIGYFDKRSKDLLFEVRLPLSAGSYPWVADTAPMNLTQYKNIGTVSNRGWEISLNADIINNNDWKWNFGVDATFLKNKIVKLPDGKDILHGMQNYSEGHSIYEWYTYHFEGVDQMTGTSLYTLDPDKKATAEEAGALATINGTDYATATSYAKRDWAGSALPTVYGSISSALSWRNWDLNMLFTYSLGGKTYDGSYASLMGVSESGASGNAYHKDILNSWKEIPTGMTETSANRINPNGTPRADFHKSSDLNAASDRWLTSSSYLVFKNLNLSYSLPKSWLKNIGLEGLSLTAGVENLFTLTSRKGLNPQYSFNGGSDDTYVTARVYNFGLTVKF
;
A
#
# COMPACT_ATOMS: atom_id res chain seq x y z
N SER A 1 -15.12 21.67 43.85
CA SER A 1 -14.48 22.74 43.11
C SER A 1 -14.29 22.29 41.66
N THR A 2 -15.10 22.79 40.78
CA THR A 2 -15.05 22.60 39.31
C THR A 2 -13.84 23.35 38.77
N GLN A 3 -12.78 22.62 38.41
CA GLN A 3 -11.72 23.20 37.59
C GLN A 3 -12.26 23.37 36.18
N GLY A 4 -12.48 24.60 35.80
CA GLY A 4 -12.69 24.95 34.40
C GLY A 4 -11.41 24.68 33.62
N VAL A 5 -11.36 23.58 32.89
CA VAL A 5 -10.30 23.34 31.91
C VAL A 5 -10.53 24.35 30.78
N SER A 6 -9.62 25.30 30.63
CA SER A 6 -9.66 26.26 29.54
C SER A 6 -9.48 25.50 28.22
N SER A 7 -10.54 25.45 27.39
CA SER A 7 -10.49 24.92 26.04
C SER A 7 -9.61 25.77 25.08
N ALA A 8 -9.15 26.94 25.53
CA ALA A 8 -8.30 27.83 24.74
C ALA A 8 -6.86 27.29 24.50
N ALA A 9 -6.43 26.26 25.24
CA ALA A 9 -5.10 25.67 25.08
C ALA A 9 -5.00 24.61 23.97
N SER A 10 -6.12 24.23 23.33
CA SER A 10 -6.17 23.18 22.32
C SER A 10 -6.25 23.67 20.88
N ASP A 11 -6.22 24.96 20.63
CA ASP A 11 -6.35 25.53 19.29
C ASP A 11 -5.05 25.39 18.49
N VAL A 12 -5.04 24.40 17.61
CA VAL A 12 -4.02 24.26 16.56
C VAL A 12 -4.46 25.08 15.36
N TYR A 13 -3.66 26.06 14.96
CA TYR A 13 -3.95 26.86 13.80
C TYR A 13 -3.00 26.59 12.64
N LYS A 14 -3.54 26.74 11.43
CA LYS A 14 -2.78 26.83 10.19
C LYS A 14 -3.05 28.21 9.56
N ARG A 15 -2.00 28.84 9.04
CA ARG A 15 -2.09 30.04 8.22
C ARG A 15 -1.40 29.78 6.89
N GLN A 16 -1.99 30.28 5.81
CA GLN A 16 -1.47 30.06 4.47
C GLN A 16 -1.52 31.37 3.68
N TYR A 17 -0.42 31.66 2.99
CA TYR A 17 -0.33 32.70 1.99
C TYR A 17 -0.02 32.05 0.65
N LEU A 18 -0.74 32.41 -0.39
CA LEU A 18 -0.63 31.86 -1.73
C LEU A 18 -0.52 32.97 -2.75
N ALA A 19 0.44 32.85 -3.66
CA ALA A 19 0.53 33.63 -4.89
C ALA A 19 0.68 32.68 -6.07
N ARG A 20 -0.02 32.95 -7.17
CA ARG A 20 0.00 32.15 -8.39
C ARG A 20 0.02 33.04 -9.61
N LEU A 21 0.91 32.74 -10.54
CA LEU A 21 1.03 33.41 -11.84
C LEU A 21 0.81 32.38 -12.94
N LYS A 22 0.00 32.74 -13.93
CA LYS A 22 -0.19 31.94 -15.15
C LYS A 22 0.08 32.83 -16.35
N TYR A 23 0.80 32.28 -17.31
CA TYR A 23 1.10 32.92 -18.57
C TYR A 23 0.78 31.98 -19.73
N ASN A 24 0.07 32.48 -20.70
CA ASN A 24 -0.23 31.81 -21.95
C ASN A 24 0.26 32.67 -23.11
N TYR A 25 1.04 32.09 -23.99
CA TYR A 25 1.48 32.73 -25.21
C TYR A 25 0.96 31.96 -26.43
N ASP A 26 0.07 32.57 -27.16
CA ASP A 26 -0.48 32.10 -28.44
C ASP A 26 -1.06 30.67 -28.39
N ASP A 27 -1.62 30.28 -27.24
CA ASP A 27 -2.12 28.93 -26.93
C ASP A 27 -1.12 27.79 -27.24
N ARG A 28 0.15 28.13 -27.39
CA ARG A 28 1.29 27.21 -27.65
C ARG A 28 2.10 26.94 -26.41
N TYR A 29 2.45 28.01 -25.68
CA TYR A 29 3.34 27.93 -24.52
C TYR A 29 2.60 28.40 -23.29
N PHE A 30 2.53 27.52 -22.31
CA PHE A 30 1.89 27.80 -21.03
C PHE A 30 2.95 27.71 -19.94
N LEU A 31 3.02 28.73 -19.11
CA LEU A 31 3.87 28.75 -17.95
C LEU A 31 3.04 29.08 -16.71
N GLU A 32 3.28 28.33 -15.65
CA GLU A 32 2.63 28.55 -14.36
C GLU A 32 3.69 28.53 -13.25
N GLY A 33 3.58 29.48 -12.32
CA GLY A 33 4.36 29.49 -11.11
C GLY A 33 3.49 29.73 -9.91
N SER A 34 3.76 29.06 -8.80
CA SER A 34 3.12 29.35 -7.53
C SER A 34 4.11 29.40 -6.37
N PHE A 35 3.82 30.23 -5.43
CA PHE A 35 4.49 30.32 -4.14
C PHE A 35 3.48 30.16 -3.04
N ARG A 36 3.78 29.31 -2.05
CA ARG A 36 2.95 29.08 -0.90
C ARG A 36 3.77 29.14 0.37
N ARG A 37 3.30 29.89 1.34
CA ARG A 37 3.89 29.98 2.68
C ARG A 37 2.86 29.50 3.70
N ASP A 38 3.16 28.38 4.35
CA ASP A 38 2.29 27.71 5.31
C ASP A 38 2.88 27.83 6.72
N GLY A 39 2.06 28.24 7.68
CA GLY A 39 2.41 28.27 9.10
C GLY A 39 1.56 27.28 9.91
N SER A 40 2.19 26.54 10.82
CA SER A 40 1.52 25.59 11.70
C SER A 40 2.00 25.72 13.14
N SER A 41 1.06 25.74 14.08
CA SER A 41 1.37 25.77 15.52
C SER A 41 1.91 24.44 16.08
N ARG A 42 1.95 23.37 15.28
CA ARG A 42 2.59 22.10 15.65
C ARG A 42 4.10 22.20 15.80
N PHE A 43 4.71 23.24 15.20
CA PHE A 43 6.14 23.52 15.24
C PHE A 43 6.46 24.71 16.15
N HIS A 44 7.68 24.72 16.68
CA HIS A 44 8.19 25.84 17.45
C HIS A 44 8.14 27.13 16.60
N LYS A 45 8.02 28.29 17.27
CA LYS A 45 7.86 29.59 16.60
C LYS A 45 8.89 29.88 15.50
N ASP A 46 10.14 29.37 15.66
CA ASP A 46 11.26 29.62 14.74
C ASP A 46 11.18 28.73 13.49
N ASN A 47 10.53 27.55 13.58
CA ASN A 47 10.40 26.57 12.48
C ASN A 47 8.94 26.40 11.98
N ARG A 48 8.06 27.27 12.42
CA ARG A 48 6.62 27.24 12.16
C ARG A 48 6.25 27.40 10.70
N TRP A 49 7.05 28.17 9.95
CA TRP A 49 6.76 28.55 8.58
C TRP A 49 7.55 27.72 7.57
N GLY A 50 6.83 27.06 6.64
CA GLY A 50 7.39 26.41 5.46
C GLY A 50 7.11 27.23 4.20
N ASN A 51 8.07 27.31 3.28
CA ASN A 51 7.89 27.93 1.97
C ASN A 51 7.94 26.83 0.91
N PHE A 52 6.96 26.81 0.01
CA PHE A 52 6.79 25.79 -1.01
C PHE A 52 6.57 26.46 -2.36
N TYR A 53 7.24 25.93 -3.38
CA TYR A 53 7.24 26.49 -4.72
C TYR A 53 6.71 25.45 -5.71
N SER A 54 6.06 25.93 -6.77
CA SER A 54 5.82 25.11 -7.94
C SER A 54 6.05 25.90 -9.20
N VAL A 55 6.55 25.23 -10.22
CA VAL A 55 6.66 25.73 -11.58
C VAL A 55 6.22 24.62 -12.54
N GLY A 56 5.44 24.99 -13.53
CA GLY A 56 5.00 24.12 -14.58
C GLY A 56 5.08 24.80 -15.93
N ALA A 57 5.46 24.06 -16.94
CA ALA A 57 5.45 24.49 -18.32
C ALA A 57 4.74 23.44 -19.18
N SER A 58 4.00 23.90 -20.19
CA SER A 58 3.50 23.01 -21.22
C SER A 58 3.59 23.63 -22.59
N TRP A 59 3.89 22.80 -23.56
CA TRP A 59 4.06 23.15 -24.96
C TRP A 59 3.06 22.38 -25.81
N ASN A 60 2.17 23.12 -26.46
CA ASN A 60 1.21 22.58 -27.40
C ASN A 60 1.87 22.45 -28.79
N MET A 61 2.59 21.36 -28.99
CA MET A 61 3.45 21.13 -30.15
C MET A 61 2.67 21.09 -31.46
N LYS A 62 1.41 20.65 -31.45
CA LYS A 62 0.57 20.59 -32.67
C LYS A 62 0.33 21.98 -33.26
N GLN A 63 0.44 23.03 -32.47
CA GLN A 63 0.29 24.43 -32.93
C GLN A 63 1.51 24.97 -33.68
N GLU A 64 2.60 24.22 -33.72
CA GLU A 64 3.80 24.61 -34.42
C GLU A 64 3.70 24.36 -35.90
N SER A 65 4.30 25.25 -36.72
CA SER A 65 4.23 25.20 -38.18
C SER A 65 4.72 23.87 -38.77
N PHE A 66 5.72 23.25 -38.12
CA PHE A 66 6.29 21.97 -38.59
C PHE A 66 5.39 20.74 -38.30
N LEU A 67 4.34 20.88 -37.43
CA LEU A 67 3.36 19.83 -37.14
C LEU A 67 1.94 20.14 -37.59
N GLN A 68 1.63 21.38 -38.02
CA GLN A 68 0.29 21.78 -38.39
C GLN A 68 -0.28 20.91 -39.53
N ASP A 69 0.54 20.60 -40.53
CA ASP A 69 0.15 19.85 -41.73
C ASP A 69 0.24 18.32 -41.59
N VAL A 70 0.47 17.83 -40.36
CA VAL A 70 0.53 16.38 -40.10
C VAL A 70 -0.88 15.87 -39.81
N ASP A 71 -1.56 15.31 -40.77
CA ASP A 71 -2.97 14.93 -40.76
C ASP A 71 -3.31 13.83 -39.72
N TRP A 72 -2.37 12.92 -39.49
CA TRP A 72 -2.59 11.81 -38.51
C TRP A 72 -2.42 12.21 -37.07
N LEU A 73 -1.86 13.41 -36.81
CA LEU A 73 -1.60 13.95 -35.47
C LEU A 73 -2.59 15.08 -35.19
N ASP A 74 -3.61 14.81 -34.37
CA ASP A 74 -4.66 15.79 -34.04
C ASP A 74 -4.25 16.71 -32.90
N ALA A 75 -3.54 16.17 -31.91
CA ALA A 75 -3.02 16.92 -30.77
C ALA A 75 -1.70 16.30 -30.29
N LEU A 76 -0.77 17.14 -29.88
CA LEU A 76 0.46 16.74 -29.20
C LEU A 76 0.88 17.83 -28.22
N LYS A 77 1.02 17.47 -26.96
CA LYS A 77 1.40 18.39 -25.90
C LYS A 77 2.45 17.75 -25.00
N LEU A 78 3.51 18.46 -24.75
CA LEU A 78 4.52 18.15 -23.75
C LEU A 78 4.26 18.99 -22.52
N ARG A 79 4.31 18.37 -21.33
CA ARG A 79 4.24 19.10 -20.06
C ARG A 79 5.35 18.64 -19.14
N ALA A 80 5.85 19.58 -18.35
CA ALA A 80 6.82 19.32 -17.29
C ALA A 80 6.50 20.20 -16.10
N SER A 81 6.58 19.67 -14.91
CA SER A 81 6.40 20.43 -13.69
C SER A 81 7.32 19.98 -12.57
N TYR A 82 7.65 20.93 -11.73
CA TYR A 82 8.28 20.73 -10.42
C TYR A 82 7.42 21.38 -9.35
N GLY A 83 7.21 20.70 -8.24
CA GLY A 83 6.45 21.26 -7.13
C GLY A 83 6.90 20.74 -5.79
N GLU A 84 6.72 21.58 -4.78
CA GLU A 84 6.97 21.25 -3.38
C GLU A 84 5.68 21.36 -2.56
N VAL A 85 5.45 20.38 -1.68
CA VAL A 85 4.31 20.37 -0.76
C VAL A 85 4.81 20.03 0.64
N GLY A 86 4.41 20.86 1.61
CA GLY A 86 4.69 20.63 3.02
C GLY A 86 3.67 19.70 3.67
N ASN A 87 4.14 18.82 4.54
CA ASN A 87 3.32 18.00 5.40
C ASN A 87 3.72 18.21 6.87
N ASN A 88 2.72 18.36 7.75
CA ASN A 88 2.88 18.50 9.19
C ASN A 88 2.09 17.44 9.99
N MET A 89 1.53 16.44 9.29
CA MET A 89 0.67 15.42 9.93
C MET A 89 1.46 14.38 10.71
N GLY A 90 2.74 14.20 10.41
CA GLY A 90 3.63 13.28 11.11
C GLY A 90 4.01 13.71 12.54
N VAL A 91 3.54 14.87 13.02
CA VAL A 91 3.80 15.39 14.37
C VAL A 91 2.49 15.57 15.12
N SER A 92 2.47 15.17 16.39
CA SER A 92 1.35 15.46 17.29
C SER A 92 1.13 16.96 17.46
N LEU A 93 -0.02 17.36 18.02
CA LEU A 93 -0.38 18.77 18.18
C LEU A 93 0.67 19.59 18.94
N TYR A 94 1.36 18.97 19.88
CA TYR A 94 2.37 19.55 20.75
C TYR A 94 3.73 18.87 20.64
N GLY A 95 4.03 18.23 19.50
CA GLY A 95 5.22 17.39 19.30
C GLY A 95 6.57 18.12 19.46
N HIS A 96 6.58 19.46 19.36
CA HIS A 96 7.78 20.26 19.63
C HIS A 96 8.04 20.49 21.13
N MET A 97 7.07 20.16 22.00
CA MET A 97 7.15 20.36 23.46
C MET A 97 7.54 19.06 24.16
N ALA A 98 8.11 19.19 25.36
CA ALA A 98 8.23 18.06 26.26
C ALA A 98 6.86 17.72 26.84
N LEU A 99 6.44 16.47 26.70
CA LEU A 99 5.17 15.99 27.23
C LEU A 99 5.39 15.10 28.45
N TYR A 100 4.45 15.19 29.37
CA TYR A 100 4.41 14.39 30.59
C TYR A 100 3.07 13.68 30.69
N THR A 101 3.08 12.50 31.24
CA THR A 101 1.88 11.74 31.61
C THR A 101 1.84 11.56 33.12
N ILE A 102 0.65 11.37 33.66
CA ILE A 102 0.45 11.03 35.05
C ILE A 102 0.48 9.52 35.19
N ASP A 103 1.36 9.01 36.00
CA ASP A 103 1.51 7.59 36.29
C ASP A 103 1.73 7.37 37.78
N LYS A 104 1.91 6.14 38.23
CA LYS A 104 2.14 5.79 39.65
C LYS A 104 3.59 5.44 39.87
N ASN A 105 4.15 6.02 40.94
CA ASN A 105 5.44 5.64 41.49
C ASN A 105 5.24 5.24 42.94
N GLY A 106 5.45 3.97 43.29
CA GLY A 106 5.23 3.47 44.63
C GLY A 106 3.80 3.61 45.17
N GLY A 107 2.80 3.66 44.25
CA GLY A 107 1.39 3.88 44.59
C GLY A 107 0.93 5.33 44.57
N GLU A 108 1.84 6.28 44.56
CA GLU A 108 1.58 7.73 44.51
C GLU A 108 1.57 8.25 43.04
N ALA A 109 0.75 9.28 42.81
CA ALA A 109 0.71 9.91 41.47
C ALA A 109 2.03 10.62 41.16
N ALA A 110 2.63 10.32 40.01
CA ALA A 110 3.88 10.89 39.56
C ALA A 110 3.75 11.46 38.15
N LEU A 111 4.46 12.55 37.87
CA LEU A 111 4.63 13.08 36.55
C LEU A 111 5.81 12.40 35.86
N VAL A 112 5.50 11.63 34.83
CA VAL A 112 6.49 10.87 34.07
C VAL A 112 6.68 11.52 32.69
N LYS A 113 7.94 11.73 32.31
CA LYS A 113 8.27 12.32 31.03
C LYS A 113 7.97 11.32 29.89
N GLN A 114 7.09 11.71 28.99
CA GLN A 114 6.66 10.91 27.82
C GLN A 114 7.52 11.20 26.59
N SER A 115 7.81 12.49 26.34
CA SER A 115 8.66 12.88 25.23
C SER A 115 9.59 14.03 25.60
N LEU A 116 10.75 14.07 24.93
CA LEU A 116 11.63 15.24 24.99
C LEU A 116 11.13 16.32 24.05
N SER A 117 11.45 17.57 24.38
CA SER A 117 11.18 18.68 23.47
C SER A 117 12.00 18.51 22.16
N ALA A 118 11.38 18.91 21.06
CA ALA A 118 11.97 18.86 19.73
C ALA A 118 11.76 20.23 19.04
N PRO A 119 12.43 21.31 19.51
CA PRO A 119 12.23 22.66 18.98
C PRO A 119 12.70 22.80 17.53
N ASP A 120 13.61 21.94 17.10
CA ASP A 120 14.25 22.00 15.77
C ASP A 120 13.44 21.31 14.67
N ILE A 121 12.34 20.62 15.01
CA ILE A 121 11.52 19.99 13.97
C ILE A 121 10.87 21.02 13.06
N LYS A 122 10.85 20.67 11.78
CA LYS A 122 10.31 21.49 10.68
C LYS A 122 9.37 20.71 9.80
N TRP A 123 8.77 21.38 8.84
CA TRP A 123 7.92 20.77 7.84
C TRP A 123 8.65 19.65 7.09
N GLU A 124 7.98 18.53 6.97
CA GLU A 124 8.30 17.49 5.99
C GLU A 124 8.00 18.02 4.60
N THR A 125 8.90 17.84 3.65
CA THR A 125 8.77 18.37 2.30
C THR A 125 8.70 17.26 1.28
N THR A 126 7.64 17.23 0.48
CA THR A 126 7.55 16.36 -0.69
C THR A 126 7.82 17.18 -1.95
N GLN A 127 8.87 16.81 -2.68
CA GLN A 127 9.26 17.34 -3.98
C GLN A 127 8.77 16.40 -5.05
N THR A 128 8.09 16.91 -6.07
CA THR A 128 7.58 16.13 -7.20
C THR A 128 8.08 16.72 -8.50
N VAL A 129 8.67 15.88 -9.34
CA VAL A 129 8.94 16.14 -10.76
C VAL A 129 7.94 15.31 -11.56
N ASP A 130 7.27 15.92 -12.51
CA ASP A 130 6.34 15.25 -13.43
C ASP A 130 6.67 15.71 -14.85
N ILE A 131 6.82 14.75 -15.78
CA ILE A 131 7.04 15.01 -17.21
C ILE A 131 6.10 14.10 -17.97
N ALA A 132 5.29 14.66 -18.87
CA ALA A 132 4.36 13.85 -19.65
C ALA A 132 4.22 14.36 -21.07
N VAL A 133 3.96 13.41 -21.96
CA VAL A 133 3.52 13.65 -23.34
C VAL A 133 2.10 13.15 -23.43
N GLU A 134 1.21 13.98 -23.97
CA GLU A 134 -0.18 13.64 -24.24
C GLU A 134 -0.57 14.06 -25.65
N GLY A 135 -1.44 13.28 -26.26
CA GLY A 135 -1.84 13.59 -27.62
C GLY A 135 -3.02 12.77 -28.12
N ARG A 136 -3.40 13.10 -29.36
CA ARG A 136 -4.46 12.39 -30.09
C ARG A 136 -3.98 12.07 -31.50
N LEU A 137 -4.18 10.83 -31.92
CA LEU A 137 -3.75 10.31 -33.20
C LEU A 137 -4.95 9.79 -33.98
N PHE A 138 -4.94 9.99 -35.34
CA PHE A 138 -5.91 9.45 -36.26
C PHE A 138 -7.36 9.79 -35.91
N ASN A 139 -7.58 10.87 -35.17
CA ASN A 139 -8.87 11.27 -34.62
C ASN A 139 -9.57 10.19 -33.76
N ARG A 140 -8.81 9.20 -33.28
CA ARG A 140 -9.33 8.01 -32.59
C ARG A 140 -8.58 7.60 -31.33
N LEU A 141 -7.26 7.74 -31.32
CA LEU A 141 -6.43 7.29 -30.20
C LEU A 141 -5.95 8.46 -29.37
N ASN A 142 -6.42 8.57 -28.12
CA ASN A 142 -5.87 9.44 -27.12
C ASN A 142 -4.81 8.68 -26.33
N PHE A 143 -3.67 9.30 -26.08
CA PHE A 143 -2.61 8.73 -25.27
C PHE A 143 -2.03 9.75 -24.30
N GLN A 144 -1.60 9.27 -23.16
CA GLN A 144 -0.79 10.01 -22.19
C GLN A 144 0.28 9.07 -21.66
N ILE A 145 1.52 9.52 -21.68
CA ILE A 145 2.66 8.80 -21.10
C ILE A 145 3.39 9.79 -20.19
N GLY A 146 3.41 9.52 -18.90
CA GLY A 146 4.02 10.37 -17.89
C GLY A 146 5.08 9.64 -17.08
N TYR A 147 6.09 10.36 -16.67
CA TYR A 147 7.08 9.95 -15.68
C TYR A 147 7.00 10.87 -14.48
N PHE A 148 6.99 10.30 -13.29
CA PHE A 148 7.04 11.05 -12.04
C PHE A 148 8.18 10.57 -11.14
N ASP A 149 8.81 11.51 -10.42
CA ASP A 149 9.71 11.25 -9.28
C ASP A 149 9.26 12.13 -8.10
N LYS A 150 8.76 11.47 -7.07
CA LYS A 150 8.25 12.08 -5.85
C LYS A 150 9.16 11.72 -4.69
N ARG A 151 9.80 12.72 -4.08
CA ARG A 151 10.73 12.54 -2.96
C ARG A 151 10.21 13.24 -1.71
N SER A 152 9.89 12.46 -0.70
CA SER A 152 9.58 12.97 0.64
C SER A 152 10.86 13.04 1.45
N LYS A 153 11.24 14.26 1.83
CA LYS A 153 12.43 14.60 2.60
C LYS A 153 12.06 15.08 3.98
N ASP A 154 13.02 14.99 4.89
CA ASP A 154 12.85 15.44 6.26
C ASP A 154 11.60 14.82 6.93
N LEU A 155 11.36 13.53 6.66
CA LEU A 155 10.22 12.79 7.21
C LEU A 155 10.22 12.91 8.74
N LEU A 156 9.04 13.14 9.29
CA LEU A 156 8.84 13.33 10.72
C LEU A 156 8.59 11.99 11.39
N PHE A 157 9.55 11.56 12.21
CA PHE A 157 9.47 10.32 12.98
C PHE A 157 9.54 10.60 14.47
N GLU A 158 8.77 9.84 15.22
CA GLU A 158 8.89 9.73 16.66
C GLU A 158 9.93 8.65 16.98
N VAL A 159 11.13 9.10 17.35
CA VAL A 159 12.27 8.21 17.63
C VAL A 159 12.26 7.83 19.09
N ARG A 160 12.35 6.54 19.38
CA ARG A 160 12.56 6.02 20.73
C ARG A 160 14.00 6.28 21.16
N LEU A 161 14.16 6.79 22.36
CA LEU A 161 15.48 7.09 22.92
C LEU A 161 16.01 5.92 23.73
N PRO A 162 17.33 5.73 23.80
CA PRO A 162 17.96 4.67 24.60
C PRO A 162 17.76 4.92 26.10
N LEU A 163 17.97 3.89 26.91
CA LEU A 163 17.89 3.98 28.39
C LEU A 163 18.82 5.05 28.95
N SER A 164 19.98 5.26 28.35
CA SER A 164 20.94 6.31 28.71
C SER A 164 20.40 7.74 28.57
N ALA A 165 19.36 7.94 27.80
CA ALA A 165 18.67 9.23 27.66
C ALA A 165 17.59 9.47 28.73
N GLY A 166 17.41 8.55 29.69
CA GLY A 166 16.38 8.59 30.71
C GLY A 166 15.10 7.86 30.34
N SER A 167 15.12 7.06 29.25
CA SER A 167 14.06 6.11 28.98
C SER A 167 14.01 5.04 30.08
N TYR A 168 12.82 4.55 30.42
CA TYR A 168 12.67 3.51 31.44
C TYR A 168 11.80 2.38 30.87
N PRO A 169 12.10 1.11 31.26
CA PRO A 169 11.25 0.00 30.88
C PRO A 169 9.97 0.04 31.73
N TRP A 170 8.82 -0.11 31.07
CA TRP A 170 7.56 -0.32 31.77
C TRP A 170 7.53 -1.72 32.39
N VAL A 171 7.13 -1.83 33.64
CA VAL A 171 7.17 -3.09 34.43
C VAL A 171 5.86 -3.90 34.28
N ALA A 172 4.84 -3.43 33.59
CA ALA A 172 3.58 -4.13 33.38
C ALA A 172 3.45 -4.66 31.92
N ASP A 173 2.71 -5.74 31.76
CA ASP A 173 2.54 -6.62 30.59
C ASP A 173 2.19 -5.97 29.23
N THR A 174 2.18 -4.68 29.13
CA THR A 174 1.95 -3.94 27.89
C THR A 174 3.16 -3.10 27.51
N ALA A 175 3.45 -3.01 26.24
CA ALA A 175 4.61 -2.39 25.60
C ALA A 175 5.38 -1.31 26.39
N PRO A 176 6.71 -1.36 26.44
CA PRO A 176 7.52 -0.43 27.21
C PRO A 176 7.23 1.01 26.79
N MET A 177 6.82 1.86 27.74
CA MET A 177 6.81 3.31 27.51
C MET A 177 8.24 3.80 27.41
N ASN A 178 8.72 3.95 26.18
CA ASN A 178 10.03 4.51 25.93
C ASN A 178 9.89 6.02 25.78
N LEU A 179 10.83 6.75 26.37
CA LEU A 179 10.98 8.18 26.12
C LEU A 179 11.21 8.40 24.61
N THR A 180 10.44 9.29 24.03
CA THR A 180 10.48 9.57 22.59
C THR A 180 10.90 11.00 22.29
N GLN A 181 11.32 11.26 21.05
CA GLN A 181 11.60 12.59 20.54
C GLN A 181 11.26 12.64 19.05
N TYR A 182 10.56 13.68 18.60
CA TYR A 182 10.36 13.92 17.18
C TYR A 182 11.64 14.40 16.50
N LYS A 183 11.91 13.86 15.32
CA LYS A 183 13.04 14.28 14.46
C LYS A 183 12.63 14.28 13.00
N ASN A 184 13.20 15.21 12.23
CA ASN A 184 13.13 15.17 10.77
C ASN A 184 14.25 14.28 10.25
N ILE A 185 13.89 13.06 9.85
CA ILE A 185 14.86 12.06 9.46
C ILE A 185 14.33 11.22 8.30
N GLY A 186 15.22 10.92 7.41
CA GLY A 186 14.92 10.03 6.31
C GLY A 186 14.44 10.75 5.03
N THR A 187 14.60 10.03 3.96
CA THR A 187 14.14 10.40 2.62
C THR A 187 13.63 9.16 1.91
N VAL A 188 12.42 9.24 1.38
CA VAL A 188 11.79 8.17 0.59
C VAL A 188 11.49 8.69 -0.81
N SER A 189 11.82 7.92 -1.83
CA SER A 189 11.51 8.20 -3.24
C SER A 189 10.44 7.25 -3.74
N ASN A 190 9.45 7.80 -4.44
CA ASN A 190 8.46 7.08 -5.23
C ASN A 190 8.58 7.58 -6.66
N ARG A 191 8.94 6.72 -7.59
CA ARG A 191 9.07 7.08 -9.00
C ARG A 191 8.41 6.05 -9.88
N GLY A 192 7.95 6.49 -11.04
CA GLY A 192 7.24 5.57 -11.91
C GLY A 192 6.82 6.16 -13.23
N TRP A 193 6.08 5.33 -13.96
CA TRP A 193 5.47 5.67 -15.23
C TRP A 193 3.97 5.50 -15.13
N GLU A 194 3.26 6.42 -15.74
CA GLU A 194 1.80 6.37 -15.92
C GLU A 194 1.51 6.38 -17.42
N ILE A 195 0.75 5.39 -17.86
CA ILE A 195 0.35 5.24 -19.25
C ILE A 195 -1.16 5.17 -19.31
N SER A 196 -1.78 6.02 -20.10
CA SER A 196 -3.22 6.00 -20.40
C SER A 196 -3.41 5.97 -21.90
N LEU A 197 -4.15 4.98 -22.37
CA LEU A 197 -4.52 4.83 -23.79
C LEU A 197 -6.03 4.70 -23.87
N ASN A 198 -6.66 5.48 -24.73
CA ASN A 198 -8.09 5.41 -24.98
C ASN A 198 -8.36 5.54 -26.48
N ALA A 199 -9.01 4.54 -27.04
CA ALA A 199 -9.22 4.45 -28.49
C ALA A 199 -10.69 4.25 -28.86
N ASP A 200 -11.15 5.01 -29.83
CA ASP A 200 -12.40 4.78 -30.55
C ASP A 200 -12.16 3.71 -31.65
N ILE A 201 -12.33 2.43 -31.26
CA ILE A 201 -12.06 1.28 -32.16
C ILE A 201 -13.05 1.25 -33.30
N ILE A 202 -14.34 1.45 -33.01
CA ILE A 202 -15.44 1.54 -33.97
C ILE A 202 -16.19 2.84 -33.67
N ASN A 203 -16.49 3.60 -34.72
CA ASN A 203 -17.31 4.78 -34.63
C ASN A 203 -18.08 4.96 -35.95
N ASN A 204 -19.28 4.37 -36.03
CA ASN A 204 -20.20 4.52 -37.12
C ASN A 204 -21.63 4.72 -36.61
N ASN A 205 -22.62 4.77 -37.49
CA ASN A 205 -24.00 5.11 -37.12
C ASN A 205 -24.65 4.05 -36.20
N ASP A 206 -24.34 2.77 -36.40
CA ASP A 206 -24.94 1.66 -35.65
C ASP A 206 -24.09 1.22 -34.45
N TRP A 207 -22.77 1.31 -34.58
CA TRP A 207 -21.81 0.81 -33.59
C TRP A 207 -20.83 1.89 -33.14
N LYS A 208 -20.64 2.02 -31.86
CA LYS A 208 -19.56 2.79 -31.25
C LYS A 208 -18.88 1.92 -30.23
N TRP A 209 -17.57 1.78 -30.36
CA TRP A 209 -16.78 1.04 -29.37
C TRP A 209 -15.56 1.85 -28.97
N ASN A 210 -15.54 2.26 -27.71
CA ASN A 210 -14.40 2.89 -27.06
C ASN A 210 -13.75 1.87 -26.14
N PHE A 211 -12.41 1.82 -26.16
CA PHE A 211 -11.61 0.92 -25.32
C PHE A 211 -10.48 1.71 -24.68
N GLY A 212 -10.32 1.55 -23.35
CA GLY A 212 -9.32 2.25 -22.58
C GLY A 212 -8.47 1.31 -21.74
N VAL A 213 -7.18 1.65 -21.59
CA VAL A 213 -6.23 0.95 -20.71
C VAL A 213 -5.41 1.99 -19.96
N ASP A 214 -5.35 1.86 -18.64
CA ASP A 214 -4.46 2.62 -17.76
C ASP A 214 -3.47 1.67 -17.10
N ALA A 215 -2.21 2.09 -16.99
CA ALA A 215 -1.16 1.33 -16.31
C ALA A 215 -0.23 2.27 -15.54
N THR A 216 0.00 1.96 -14.28
CA THR A 216 0.97 2.66 -13.42
C THR A 216 2.04 1.68 -12.96
N PHE A 217 3.29 2.02 -13.22
CA PHE A 217 4.47 1.32 -12.73
C PHE A 217 5.08 2.15 -11.60
N LEU A 218 5.23 1.57 -10.43
CA LEU A 218 5.71 2.25 -9.23
C LEU A 218 6.93 1.56 -8.64
N LYS A 219 7.96 2.34 -8.30
CA LYS A 219 9.10 1.91 -7.48
C LYS A 219 9.23 2.83 -6.28
N ASN A 220 9.19 2.24 -5.10
CA ASN A 220 9.45 2.90 -3.83
C ASN A 220 10.86 2.57 -3.35
N LYS A 221 11.56 3.53 -2.75
CA LYS A 221 12.91 3.34 -2.23
C LYS A 221 13.19 4.28 -1.06
N ILE A 222 13.73 3.72 0.01
CA ILE A 222 14.36 4.50 1.08
C ILE A 222 15.71 5.00 0.55
N VAL A 223 15.86 6.32 0.47
CA VAL A 223 17.08 6.96 -0.03
C VAL A 223 18.04 7.23 1.12
N LYS A 224 17.51 7.62 2.28
CA LYS A 224 18.29 7.97 3.47
C LYS A 224 17.52 7.62 4.74
N LEU A 225 18.23 7.02 5.70
CA LEU A 225 17.77 6.77 7.06
C LEU A 225 18.54 7.59 8.09
N PRO A 226 18.01 7.74 9.32
CA PRO A 226 18.73 8.29 10.45
C PRO A 226 20.01 7.48 10.70
N ASP A 227 21.16 8.16 10.79
CA ASP A 227 22.46 7.55 11.07
C ASP A 227 22.83 6.35 10.17
N GLY A 228 22.16 6.19 9.02
CA GLY A 228 22.37 5.08 8.09
C GLY A 228 22.07 3.69 8.67
N LYS A 229 21.33 3.60 9.78
CA LYS A 229 21.03 2.33 10.45
C LYS A 229 19.65 1.80 10.07
N ASP A 230 19.60 0.51 9.86
CA ASP A 230 18.36 -0.20 9.59
C ASP A 230 17.39 -0.12 10.77
N ILE A 231 16.09 -0.05 10.45
CA ILE A 231 15.01 0.01 11.44
C ILE A 231 14.08 -1.18 11.19
N LEU A 232 14.16 -2.18 12.06
CA LEU A 232 13.26 -3.33 12.02
C LEU A 232 11.85 -2.92 12.48
N HIS A 233 10.86 -3.15 11.63
CA HIS A 233 9.45 -2.83 11.89
C HIS A 233 8.55 -4.04 11.55
N GLY A 234 8.26 -4.86 12.56
CA GLY A 234 7.45 -6.07 12.38
C GLY A 234 8.11 -7.07 11.41
N MET A 235 7.47 -7.31 10.28
CA MET A 235 7.96 -8.15 9.18
C MET A 235 8.59 -7.33 8.04
N GLN A 236 8.96 -6.11 8.29
CA GLN A 236 9.63 -5.21 7.36
C GLN A 236 10.94 -4.72 7.98
N ASN A 237 11.91 -4.36 7.17
CA ASN A 237 13.14 -3.72 7.60
C ASN A 237 13.34 -2.46 6.75
N TYR A 238 13.36 -1.30 7.39
CA TYR A 238 13.66 -0.07 6.70
C TYR A 238 15.17 0.03 6.55
N SER A 239 15.65 -0.21 5.34
CA SER A 239 17.06 -0.18 4.98
C SER A 239 17.27 0.70 3.75
N GLU A 240 18.38 1.43 3.70
CA GLU A 240 18.71 2.27 2.54
C GLU A 240 18.86 1.40 1.29
N GLY A 241 18.22 1.82 0.22
CA GLY A 241 18.21 1.06 -1.03
C GLY A 241 17.00 0.15 -1.22
N HIS A 242 16.29 -0.21 -0.17
CA HIS A 242 15.09 -1.06 -0.16
C HIS A 242 13.80 -0.24 -0.10
N SER A 243 12.68 -0.89 -0.40
CA SER A 243 11.35 -0.28 -0.25
C SER A 243 10.88 -0.37 1.20
N ILE A 244 10.14 0.65 1.68
CA ILE A 244 9.42 0.58 2.96
C ILE A 244 8.35 -0.52 2.98
N TYR A 245 7.97 -1.05 1.82
CA TYR A 245 6.96 -2.09 1.62
C TYR A 245 7.59 -3.44 1.28
N GLU A 246 8.88 -3.63 1.53
CA GLU A 246 9.59 -4.88 1.28
C GLU A 246 9.54 -5.77 2.51
N TRP A 247 9.16 -7.03 2.31
CA TRP A 247 9.10 -8.02 3.37
C TRP A 247 10.49 -8.43 3.82
N TYR A 248 10.71 -8.47 5.13
CA TYR A 248 11.92 -8.92 5.77
C TYR A 248 11.56 -9.88 6.90
N THR A 249 11.59 -11.17 6.61
CA THR A 249 11.04 -12.18 7.52
C THR A 249 11.85 -13.45 7.49
N TYR A 250 11.44 -14.44 8.27
CA TYR A 250 12.07 -15.75 8.30
C TYR A 250 11.70 -16.54 7.04
N HIS A 251 12.67 -17.28 6.49
CA HIS A 251 12.44 -18.20 5.38
C HIS A 251 12.02 -19.56 5.89
N PHE A 252 10.85 -20.00 5.45
CA PHE A 252 10.31 -21.32 5.67
C PHE A 252 10.82 -22.28 4.58
N GLU A 253 11.64 -23.25 4.96
CA GLU A 253 12.25 -24.19 4.03
C GLU A 253 11.34 -25.41 3.73
N GLY A 254 10.36 -25.65 4.58
CA GLY A 254 9.42 -26.75 4.45
C GLY A 254 9.18 -27.49 5.75
N VAL A 255 8.57 -28.67 5.62
CA VAL A 255 8.29 -29.58 6.74
C VAL A 255 9.18 -30.84 6.60
N ASP A 256 9.92 -31.17 7.65
CA ASP A 256 10.63 -32.41 7.76
C ASP A 256 9.64 -33.59 7.83
N GLN A 257 9.64 -34.43 6.83
CA GLN A 257 8.71 -35.56 6.72
C GLN A 257 9.03 -36.70 7.72
N MET A 258 10.18 -36.66 8.39
CA MET A 258 10.51 -37.63 9.45
C MET A 258 9.92 -37.24 10.80
N THR A 259 9.67 -35.91 11.03
CA THR A 259 9.26 -35.41 12.35
C THR A 259 7.98 -34.57 12.31
N GLY A 260 7.54 -34.10 11.13
CA GLY A 260 6.45 -33.18 10.96
C GLY A 260 6.77 -31.75 11.44
N THR A 261 8.05 -31.43 11.66
CA THR A 261 8.50 -30.13 12.20
C THR A 261 8.74 -29.15 11.05
N SER A 262 8.36 -27.90 11.27
CA SER A 262 8.71 -26.79 10.38
C SER A 262 10.20 -26.49 10.45
N LEU A 263 10.79 -26.23 9.30
CA LEU A 263 12.20 -25.90 9.14
C LEU A 263 12.33 -24.48 8.62
N TYR A 264 13.28 -23.74 9.18
CA TYR A 264 13.60 -22.37 8.79
C TYR A 264 15.09 -22.26 8.50
N THR A 265 15.48 -21.32 7.62
CA THR A 265 16.89 -21.02 7.39
C THR A 265 17.56 -20.66 8.71
N LEU A 266 18.59 -21.40 9.10
CA LEU A 266 19.34 -21.16 10.34
C LEU A 266 20.12 -19.84 10.27
N ASP A 267 20.13 -19.08 11.35
CA ASP A 267 21.09 -18.01 11.57
C ASP A 267 22.45 -18.64 11.97
N PRO A 268 23.49 -18.51 11.14
CA PRO A 268 24.79 -19.14 11.43
C PRO A 268 25.38 -18.75 12.80
N ASP A 269 25.12 -17.50 13.22
CA ASP A 269 25.63 -16.97 14.51
C ASP A 269 24.91 -17.60 15.71
N LYS A 270 23.76 -18.24 15.49
CA LYS A 270 22.95 -18.88 16.53
C LYS A 270 23.02 -20.39 16.53
N LYS A 271 23.90 -21.00 15.72
CA LYS A 271 23.98 -22.46 15.60
C LYS A 271 24.21 -23.16 16.95
N ALA A 272 25.21 -22.73 17.73
CA ALA A 272 25.54 -23.34 19.01
C ALA A 272 24.37 -23.25 20.01
N THR A 273 23.72 -22.09 20.08
CA THR A 273 22.57 -21.89 20.99
C THR A 273 21.33 -22.66 20.53
N ALA A 274 21.15 -22.85 19.23
CA ALA A 274 20.08 -23.67 18.67
C ALA A 274 20.29 -25.15 19.00
N GLU A 275 21.53 -25.63 18.93
CA GLU A 275 21.90 -26.99 19.31
C GLU A 275 21.67 -27.27 20.79
N GLU A 276 22.14 -26.38 21.66
CA GLU A 276 21.92 -26.47 23.12
C GLU A 276 20.41 -26.49 23.48
N ALA A 277 19.60 -25.72 22.74
CA ALA A 277 18.14 -25.66 22.95
C ALA A 277 17.37 -26.82 22.30
N GLY A 278 18.03 -27.73 21.58
CA GLY A 278 17.36 -28.77 20.81
C GLY A 278 16.50 -28.26 19.66
N ALA A 279 16.84 -27.08 19.13
CA ALA A 279 16.14 -26.41 18.05
C ALA A 279 16.90 -26.42 16.73
N LEU A 280 17.91 -27.33 16.60
CA LEU A 280 18.71 -27.57 15.39
C LEU A 280 18.26 -28.87 14.74
N ALA A 281 18.08 -28.89 13.43
CA ALA A 281 17.87 -30.09 12.61
C ALA A 281 18.88 -30.09 11.49
N THR A 282 19.71 -31.15 11.43
CA THR A 282 20.67 -31.36 10.34
C THR A 282 20.09 -32.40 9.37
N ILE A 283 19.84 -32.00 8.12
CA ILE A 283 19.25 -32.87 7.09
C ILE A 283 20.13 -32.83 5.86
N ASN A 284 20.63 -34.00 5.42
CA ASN A 284 21.50 -34.13 4.26
C ASN A 284 22.71 -33.17 4.27
N GLY A 285 23.28 -32.91 5.46
CA GLY A 285 24.44 -32.04 5.65
C GLY A 285 24.12 -30.55 5.72
N THR A 286 22.85 -30.16 5.69
CA THR A 286 22.41 -28.78 5.86
C THR A 286 21.72 -28.61 7.22
N ASP A 287 22.05 -27.52 7.91
CA ASP A 287 21.50 -27.20 9.22
C ASP A 287 20.30 -26.24 9.10
N TYR A 288 19.23 -26.55 9.79
CA TYR A 288 17.98 -25.79 9.84
C TYR A 288 17.60 -25.45 11.27
N ALA A 289 16.97 -24.32 11.47
CA ALA A 289 16.31 -23.98 12.73
C ALA A 289 14.89 -24.57 12.77
N THR A 290 14.48 -25.13 13.90
CA THR A 290 13.11 -25.60 14.16
C THR A 290 12.27 -24.58 14.92
N ALA A 291 12.88 -23.46 15.34
CA ALA A 291 12.22 -22.32 15.99
C ALA A 291 12.78 -21.01 15.40
N THR A 292 11.90 -20.02 15.23
CA THR A 292 12.27 -18.74 14.60
C THR A 292 13.21 -17.87 15.44
N SER A 293 13.34 -18.12 16.75
CA SER A 293 14.35 -17.48 17.60
C SER A 293 15.78 -17.73 17.14
N TYR A 294 16.03 -18.85 16.43
CA TYR A 294 17.32 -19.25 15.87
C TYR A 294 17.40 -19.10 14.35
N ALA A 295 16.30 -18.69 13.72
CA ALA A 295 16.25 -18.52 12.28
C ALA A 295 16.79 -17.15 11.84
N LYS A 296 17.31 -17.10 10.61
CA LYS A 296 17.72 -15.87 9.94
C LYS A 296 16.53 -15.21 9.30
N ARG A 297 16.43 -13.88 9.45
CA ARG A 297 15.54 -13.06 8.63
C ARG A 297 16.26 -12.62 7.36
N ASP A 298 15.53 -12.58 6.26
CA ASP A 298 16.04 -12.07 4.99
C ASP A 298 14.90 -11.46 4.14
N TRP A 299 15.25 -10.85 3.02
CA TRP A 299 14.31 -10.22 2.12
C TRP A 299 13.43 -11.26 1.40
N ALA A 300 12.11 -11.06 1.48
CA ALA A 300 11.13 -12.01 0.94
C ALA A 300 10.25 -11.43 -0.18
N GLY A 301 10.66 -10.29 -0.74
CA GLY A 301 9.97 -9.60 -1.82
C GLY A 301 9.14 -8.41 -1.36
N SER A 302 8.50 -7.72 -2.28
CA SER A 302 7.78 -6.46 -2.05
C SER A 302 6.28 -6.68 -1.94
N ALA A 303 5.60 -5.89 -1.09
CA ALA A 303 4.14 -5.79 -1.07
C ALA A 303 3.60 -4.98 -2.26
N LEU A 304 4.41 -4.08 -2.83
CA LEU A 304 3.98 -3.25 -3.95
C LEU A 304 3.87 -4.06 -5.24
N PRO A 305 2.81 -3.83 -6.04
CA PRO A 305 2.69 -4.42 -7.35
C PRO A 305 3.74 -3.84 -8.32
N THR A 306 4.08 -4.60 -9.35
CA THR A 306 4.93 -4.14 -10.47
C THR A 306 4.16 -3.18 -11.36
N VAL A 307 2.88 -3.46 -11.60
CA VAL A 307 1.96 -2.64 -12.38
C VAL A 307 0.54 -2.79 -11.86
N TYR A 308 -0.20 -1.70 -11.86
CA TYR A 308 -1.63 -1.68 -11.58
C TYR A 308 -2.35 -0.68 -12.47
N GLY A 309 -3.64 -0.87 -12.65
CA GLY A 309 -4.41 0.02 -13.52
C GLY A 309 -5.84 -0.45 -13.76
N SER A 310 -6.39 0.02 -14.87
CA SER A 310 -7.75 -0.31 -15.29
C SER A 310 -7.84 -0.67 -16.77
N ILE A 311 -8.90 -1.41 -17.11
CA ILE A 311 -9.31 -1.68 -18.49
C ILE A 311 -10.78 -1.30 -18.57
N SER A 312 -11.11 -0.40 -19.48
CA SER A 312 -12.48 0.05 -19.73
C SER A 312 -12.93 -0.29 -21.14
N SER A 313 -14.20 -0.60 -21.29
CA SER A 313 -14.83 -0.84 -22.58
C SER A 313 -16.24 -0.27 -22.57
N ALA A 314 -16.54 0.63 -23.51
CA ALA A 314 -17.86 1.19 -23.74
C ALA A 314 -18.31 0.83 -25.17
N LEU A 315 -19.32 -0.01 -25.27
CA LEU A 315 -19.87 -0.48 -26.52
C LEU A 315 -21.31 -0.03 -26.65
N SER A 316 -21.61 0.75 -27.68
CA SER A 316 -22.97 1.14 -28.04
C SER A 316 -23.37 0.47 -29.36
N TRP A 317 -24.55 -0.11 -29.37
CA TRP A 317 -25.18 -0.66 -30.58
C TRP A 317 -26.61 -0.18 -30.67
N ARG A 318 -26.86 0.75 -31.60
CA ARG A 318 -28.17 1.40 -31.76
C ARG A 318 -28.67 1.96 -30.40
N ASN A 319 -29.64 1.29 -29.79
CA ASN A 319 -30.28 1.68 -28.54
C ASN A 319 -29.72 0.97 -27.30
N TRP A 320 -28.70 0.14 -27.47
CA TRP A 320 -28.01 -0.57 -26.41
C TRP A 320 -26.69 0.08 -26.07
N ASP A 321 -26.41 0.22 -24.77
CA ASP A 321 -25.13 0.68 -24.26
C ASP A 321 -24.63 -0.32 -23.21
N LEU A 322 -23.42 -0.84 -23.44
CA LEU A 322 -22.73 -1.75 -22.54
C LEU A 322 -21.42 -1.11 -22.07
N ASN A 323 -21.29 -0.89 -20.76
CA ASN A 323 -20.09 -0.35 -20.16
C ASN A 323 -19.48 -1.38 -19.20
N MET A 324 -18.18 -1.60 -19.32
CA MET A 324 -17.42 -2.53 -18.52
C MET A 324 -16.17 -1.85 -17.98
N LEU A 325 -15.87 -2.12 -16.71
CA LEU A 325 -14.64 -1.66 -16.06
C LEU A 325 -14.01 -2.82 -15.31
N PHE A 326 -12.75 -3.07 -15.62
CA PHE A 326 -11.89 -3.98 -14.87
C PHE A 326 -10.81 -3.17 -14.17
N THR A 327 -10.42 -3.59 -12.96
CA THR A 327 -9.23 -3.10 -12.28
C THR A 327 -8.29 -4.26 -12.05
N TYR A 328 -7.00 -4.02 -12.20
CA TYR A 328 -5.99 -5.05 -12.02
C TYR A 328 -4.78 -4.55 -11.25
N SER A 329 -4.11 -5.47 -10.61
CA SER A 329 -2.82 -5.28 -9.98
C SER A 329 -2.00 -6.54 -10.18
N LEU A 330 -0.78 -6.43 -10.69
CA LEU A 330 0.08 -7.56 -11.00
C LEU A 330 1.41 -7.43 -10.27
N GLY A 331 1.86 -8.52 -9.69
CA GLY A 331 3.05 -8.56 -8.83
C GLY A 331 2.70 -8.23 -7.38
N GLY A 332 3.75 -8.16 -6.56
CA GLY A 332 3.63 -7.96 -5.13
C GLY A 332 3.26 -9.23 -4.35
N LYS A 333 3.52 -9.17 -3.05
CA LYS A 333 3.18 -10.23 -2.09
C LYS A 333 2.38 -9.65 -0.93
N THR A 334 1.37 -10.38 -0.47
CA THR A 334 0.61 -10.06 0.73
C THR A 334 0.79 -11.14 1.78
N TYR A 335 0.87 -10.73 3.04
CA TYR A 335 0.84 -11.64 4.18
C TYR A 335 -0.62 -12.00 4.48
N ASP A 336 -0.97 -13.27 4.32
CA ASP A 336 -2.32 -13.75 4.59
C ASP A 336 -2.46 -14.10 6.08
N GLY A 337 -2.68 -13.08 6.88
CA GLY A 337 -2.81 -13.19 8.33
C GLY A 337 -4.01 -14.02 8.77
N SER A 338 -5.13 -13.89 8.07
CA SER A 338 -6.34 -14.67 8.36
C SER A 338 -6.09 -16.17 8.15
N TYR A 339 -5.45 -16.54 7.03
CA TYR A 339 -5.10 -17.93 6.79
C TYR A 339 -4.05 -18.45 7.78
N ALA A 340 -3.01 -17.67 8.06
CA ALA A 340 -2.00 -18.03 9.06
C ALA A 340 -2.64 -18.29 10.43
N SER A 341 -3.56 -17.43 10.87
CA SER A 341 -4.31 -17.57 12.11
C SER A 341 -5.18 -18.83 12.13
N LEU A 342 -5.90 -19.11 11.04
CA LEU A 342 -6.79 -20.28 10.93
C LEU A 342 -6.01 -21.61 10.79
N MET A 343 -4.73 -21.58 10.46
CA MET A 343 -3.83 -22.74 10.40
C MET A 343 -3.05 -22.95 11.72
N GLY A 344 -3.04 -21.98 12.60
CA GLY A 344 -2.40 -22.10 13.92
C GLY A 344 -3.27 -22.83 14.91
N VAL A 345 -2.72 -23.86 15.58
CA VAL A 345 -3.36 -24.53 16.73
C VAL A 345 -2.74 -24.02 18.02
N SER A 346 -3.52 -23.61 18.99
CA SER A 346 -3.01 -23.05 20.27
C SER A 346 -3.91 -23.44 21.43
N GLU A 347 -3.31 -23.76 22.57
CA GLU A 347 -4.04 -24.02 23.82
C GLU A 347 -4.89 -22.84 24.25
N SER A 348 -4.35 -21.63 24.14
CA SER A 348 -5.02 -20.41 24.60
C SER A 348 -6.08 -19.88 23.63
N GLY A 349 -6.01 -20.26 22.36
CA GLY A 349 -6.91 -19.79 21.30
C GLY A 349 -7.95 -20.79 20.84
N ALA A 350 -7.93 -22.01 21.39
CA ALA A 350 -8.72 -23.12 20.88
C ALA A 350 -10.20 -23.07 21.23
N SER A 351 -10.62 -22.26 22.19
CA SER A 351 -12.04 -22.23 22.59
C SER A 351 -12.86 -21.39 21.60
N GLY A 352 -13.55 -22.05 20.69
CA GLY A 352 -14.57 -21.44 19.83
C GLY A 352 -14.09 -20.94 18.47
N ASN A 353 -12.83 -21.05 18.11
CA ASN A 353 -12.34 -20.67 16.79
C ASN A 353 -12.40 -21.84 15.81
N ALA A 354 -12.88 -21.56 14.59
CA ALA A 354 -12.81 -22.50 13.49
C ALA A 354 -11.38 -22.54 12.93
N TYR A 355 -10.95 -23.73 12.49
CA TYR A 355 -9.72 -23.90 11.73
C TYR A 355 -9.99 -23.91 10.22
N HIS A 356 -8.98 -23.55 9.45
CA HIS A 356 -9.05 -23.75 8.01
C HIS A 356 -9.03 -25.26 7.69
N LYS A 357 -9.81 -25.68 6.68
CA LYS A 357 -9.87 -27.08 6.27
C LYS A 357 -8.54 -27.72 5.93
N ASP A 358 -7.57 -26.91 5.47
CA ASP A 358 -6.24 -27.36 5.09
C ASP A 358 -5.42 -27.87 6.28
N ILE A 359 -5.87 -27.63 7.54
CA ILE A 359 -5.26 -28.25 8.72
C ILE A 359 -5.37 -29.78 8.71
N LEU A 360 -6.34 -30.32 7.97
CA LEU A 360 -6.49 -31.76 7.77
C LEU A 360 -5.29 -32.36 6.99
N ASN A 361 -4.52 -31.54 6.26
CA ASN A 361 -3.30 -31.91 5.55
C ASN A 361 -2.07 -31.88 6.46
N SER A 362 -2.23 -31.59 7.76
CA SER A 362 -1.12 -31.65 8.71
C SER A 362 -0.43 -33.02 8.67
N TRP A 363 0.87 -32.98 8.79
CA TRP A 363 1.68 -34.20 8.87
C TRP A 363 1.18 -35.11 10.01
N LYS A 364 1.02 -36.39 9.75
CA LYS A 364 0.49 -37.39 10.70
C LYS A 364 1.47 -38.49 11.01
N GLU A 365 2.19 -38.93 9.99
CA GLU A 365 3.11 -40.07 10.08
C GLU A 365 4.20 -39.94 9.01
N ILE A 366 5.27 -40.69 9.19
CA ILE A 366 6.37 -40.78 8.22
C ILE A 366 5.85 -41.40 6.93
N PRO A 367 5.98 -40.76 5.77
CA PRO A 367 5.57 -41.36 4.49
C PRO A 367 6.25 -42.67 4.22
N THR A 368 5.51 -43.63 3.66
CA THR A 368 6.03 -44.95 3.33
C THR A 368 7.28 -44.86 2.44
N GLY A 369 8.35 -45.51 2.85
CA GLY A 369 9.65 -45.53 2.13
C GLY A 369 10.52 -44.29 2.39
N MET A 370 10.09 -43.34 3.21
CA MET A 370 10.90 -42.21 3.64
C MET A 370 12.02 -42.67 4.59
N THR A 371 13.22 -42.14 4.39
CA THR A 371 14.37 -42.34 5.27
C THR A 371 15.04 -41.04 5.62
N GLU A 372 15.93 -41.03 6.58
CA GLU A 372 16.67 -39.84 7.00
C GLU A 372 17.45 -39.15 5.88
N THR A 373 17.88 -39.92 4.88
CA THR A 373 18.68 -39.47 3.73
C THR A 373 17.86 -39.28 2.46
N SER A 374 16.52 -39.41 2.53
CA SER A 374 15.66 -39.19 1.37
C SER A 374 15.77 -37.80 0.84
N ALA A 375 15.94 -37.63 -0.47
CA ALA A 375 16.07 -36.32 -1.11
C ALA A 375 14.80 -35.43 -0.96
N ASN A 376 13.65 -36.07 -0.81
CA ASN A 376 12.34 -35.42 -0.60
C ASN A 376 11.93 -35.41 0.88
N ARG A 377 12.84 -35.56 1.82
CA ARG A 377 12.57 -35.47 3.26
C ARG A 377 12.01 -34.12 3.67
N ILE A 378 12.44 -33.04 3.03
CA ILE A 378 11.87 -31.69 3.24
C ILE A 378 10.75 -31.49 2.22
N ASN A 379 9.54 -31.29 2.71
CA ASN A 379 8.39 -30.90 1.87
C ASN A 379 8.17 -29.38 1.95
N PRO A 380 8.54 -28.60 0.90
CA PRO A 380 8.43 -27.14 0.93
C PRO A 380 6.99 -26.63 0.99
N ASN A 381 6.00 -27.46 0.59
CA ASN A 381 4.57 -27.15 0.64
C ASN A 381 3.85 -27.91 1.77
N GLY A 382 4.59 -28.52 2.69
CA GLY A 382 4.03 -29.32 3.77
C GLY A 382 3.29 -28.48 4.80
N THR A 383 2.27 -29.08 5.41
CA THR A 383 1.64 -28.57 6.62
C THR A 383 2.24 -29.33 7.81
N PRO A 384 2.83 -28.63 8.79
CA PRO A 384 3.47 -29.28 9.93
C PRO A 384 2.46 -30.07 10.76
N ARG A 385 2.96 -30.91 11.65
CA ARG A 385 2.12 -31.59 12.62
C ARG A 385 1.31 -30.60 13.46
N ALA A 386 0.10 -30.97 13.81
CA ALA A 386 -0.72 -30.19 14.73
C ALA A 386 -0.24 -30.46 16.18
N ASP A 387 0.39 -29.45 16.78
CA ASP A 387 0.95 -29.53 18.12
C ASP A 387 0.60 -28.24 18.87
N PHE A 388 -0.28 -28.34 19.86
CA PHE A 388 -0.79 -27.17 20.60
C PHE A 388 0.30 -26.45 21.40
N HIS A 389 1.32 -27.17 21.89
CA HIS A 389 2.40 -26.61 22.69
C HIS A 389 3.51 -25.96 21.84
N LYS A 390 3.62 -26.33 20.57
CA LYS A 390 4.69 -25.85 19.66
C LYS A 390 4.15 -25.05 18.46
N SER A 391 2.89 -24.62 18.52
CA SER A 391 2.27 -23.92 17.39
C SER A 391 2.98 -22.63 17.02
N SER A 392 3.52 -21.90 17.99
CA SER A 392 4.32 -20.70 17.75
C SER A 392 5.57 -20.92 16.89
N ASP A 393 6.18 -22.10 16.98
CA ASP A 393 7.34 -22.48 16.17
C ASP A 393 6.91 -23.10 14.84
N LEU A 394 5.89 -24.00 14.88
CA LEU A 394 5.43 -24.75 13.71
C LEU A 394 4.71 -23.86 12.69
N ASN A 395 3.98 -22.83 13.16
CA ASN A 395 3.21 -21.91 12.34
C ASN A 395 3.68 -20.46 12.49
N ALA A 396 4.96 -20.26 12.75
CA ALA A 396 5.52 -18.92 12.96
C ALA A 396 5.31 -17.99 11.76
N ALA A 397 5.27 -16.69 12.06
CA ALA A 397 5.25 -15.65 11.05
C ALA A 397 6.51 -15.72 10.18
N SER A 398 6.32 -16.07 8.91
CA SER A 398 7.39 -16.33 7.95
C SER A 398 6.89 -16.10 6.52
N ASP A 399 7.75 -16.23 5.55
CA ASP A 399 7.38 -16.14 4.13
C ASP A 399 6.46 -17.26 3.64
N ARG A 400 6.27 -18.32 4.43
CA ARG A 400 5.22 -19.35 4.20
C ARG A 400 3.84 -18.73 3.99
N TRP A 401 3.54 -17.63 4.68
CA TRP A 401 2.24 -16.99 4.64
C TRP A 401 2.16 -15.84 3.64
N LEU A 402 3.28 -15.58 2.93
CA LEU A 402 3.30 -14.66 1.81
C LEU A 402 2.73 -15.32 0.56
N THR A 403 1.73 -14.68 -0.02
CA THR A 403 1.13 -15.12 -1.28
C THR A 403 1.10 -13.96 -2.27
N SER A 404 0.85 -14.26 -3.55
CA SER A 404 0.73 -13.20 -4.56
C SER A 404 -0.43 -12.28 -4.26
N SER A 405 -0.18 -10.97 -4.28
CA SER A 405 -1.22 -9.93 -4.18
C SER A 405 -1.83 -9.56 -5.53
N SER A 406 -1.48 -10.27 -6.60
CA SER A 406 -2.06 -10.04 -7.93
C SER A 406 -3.55 -10.30 -7.95
N TYR A 407 -4.30 -9.42 -8.60
CA TYR A 407 -5.73 -9.57 -8.80
C TYR A 407 -6.22 -8.98 -10.13
N LEU A 408 -7.37 -9.48 -10.58
CA LEU A 408 -8.22 -8.87 -11.58
C LEU A 408 -9.65 -8.82 -11.04
N VAL A 409 -10.22 -7.63 -11.02
CA VAL A 409 -11.61 -7.40 -10.58
C VAL A 409 -12.45 -6.93 -11.74
N PHE A 410 -13.57 -7.59 -11.99
CA PHE A 410 -14.63 -7.03 -12.82
C PHE A 410 -15.44 -6.06 -11.96
N LYS A 411 -15.02 -4.78 -12.00
CA LYS A 411 -15.45 -3.75 -11.07
C LYS A 411 -16.86 -3.26 -11.33
N ASN A 412 -17.20 -3.08 -12.62
CA ASN A 412 -18.49 -2.54 -13.00
C ASN A 412 -18.93 -3.09 -14.36
N LEU A 413 -20.19 -3.50 -14.45
CA LEU A 413 -20.88 -3.88 -15.67
C LEU A 413 -22.22 -3.15 -15.68
N ASN A 414 -22.45 -2.31 -16.67
CA ASN A 414 -23.73 -1.63 -16.91
C ASN A 414 -24.26 -1.91 -18.29
N LEU A 415 -25.48 -2.37 -18.39
CA LEU A 415 -26.21 -2.53 -19.63
C LEU A 415 -27.43 -1.61 -19.60
N SER A 416 -27.55 -0.75 -20.59
CA SER A 416 -28.69 0.16 -20.75
C SER A 416 -29.36 -0.07 -22.08
N TYR A 417 -30.70 0.04 -22.10
CA TYR A 417 -31.50 0.02 -23.30
C TYR A 417 -32.43 1.22 -23.33
N SER A 418 -32.30 2.04 -24.37
CA SER A 418 -33.16 3.20 -24.63
C SER A 418 -34.26 2.84 -25.60
N LEU A 419 -35.52 2.96 -25.20
CA LEU A 419 -36.63 2.63 -26.09
C LEU A 419 -36.69 3.58 -27.29
N PRO A 420 -36.99 3.08 -28.51
CA PRO A 420 -37.14 3.92 -29.68
C PRO A 420 -38.23 4.97 -29.50
N LYS A 421 -37.94 6.21 -29.90
CA LYS A 421 -38.90 7.32 -29.82
C LYS A 421 -40.24 7.06 -30.49
N SER A 422 -40.22 6.24 -31.57
CA SER A 422 -41.44 5.81 -32.28
C SER A 422 -42.44 5.05 -31.40
N TRP A 423 -41.96 4.31 -30.40
CA TRP A 423 -42.80 3.56 -29.47
C TRP A 423 -43.39 4.46 -28.38
N LEU A 424 -42.66 5.51 -28.03
CA LEU A 424 -42.99 6.43 -26.90
C LEU A 424 -43.98 7.52 -27.30
N LYS A 425 -44.02 7.87 -28.60
CA LYS A 425 -44.83 8.96 -29.13
C LYS A 425 -46.32 8.81 -28.80
N ASN A 426 -46.84 7.58 -28.80
CA ASN A 426 -48.24 7.32 -28.56
C ASN A 426 -48.67 7.34 -27.10
N ILE A 427 -47.70 7.36 -26.17
CA ILE A 427 -47.93 7.35 -24.71
C ILE A 427 -47.47 8.66 -24.06
N GLY A 428 -47.11 9.67 -24.88
CA GLY A 428 -46.75 11.01 -24.36
C GLY A 428 -45.42 11.10 -23.62
N LEU A 429 -44.51 10.15 -23.85
CA LEU A 429 -43.18 10.16 -23.28
C LEU A 429 -42.13 10.63 -24.27
N GLU A 430 -41.18 11.45 -23.81
CA GLU A 430 -40.03 11.91 -24.59
C GLU A 430 -38.87 10.90 -24.57
N GLY A 431 -38.78 10.11 -23.51
CA GLY A 431 -37.74 9.08 -23.37
C GLY A 431 -38.04 8.06 -22.30
N LEU A 432 -37.62 6.82 -22.53
CA LEU A 432 -37.65 5.72 -21.57
C LEU A 432 -36.39 4.89 -21.71
N SER A 433 -35.64 4.72 -20.64
CA SER A 433 -34.48 3.84 -20.61
C SER A 433 -34.50 2.90 -19.42
N LEU A 434 -34.07 1.67 -19.66
CA LEU A 434 -33.88 0.61 -18.69
C LEU A 434 -32.38 0.43 -18.48
N THR A 435 -31.94 0.32 -17.24
CA THR A 435 -30.54 0.07 -16.90
C THR A 435 -30.45 -1.11 -15.93
N ALA A 436 -29.52 -2.03 -16.18
CA ALA A 436 -29.14 -3.08 -15.28
C ALA A 436 -27.64 -3.00 -15.03
N GLY A 437 -27.25 -2.99 -13.77
CA GLY A 437 -25.84 -2.87 -13.39
C GLY A 437 -25.43 -3.93 -12.37
N VAL A 438 -24.16 -4.30 -12.43
CA VAL A 438 -23.52 -5.16 -11.44
C VAL A 438 -22.20 -4.56 -11.05
N GLU A 439 -21.97 -4.41 -9.75
CA GLU A 439 -20.65 -4.02 -9.21
C GLU A 439 -19.98 -5.22 -8.57
N ASN A 440 -18.64 -5.26 -8.71
CA ASN A 440 -17.80 -6.33 -8.16
C ASN A 440 -18.28 -7.74 -8.57
N LEU A 441 -18.51 -7.95 -9.87
CA LEU A 441 -19.08 -9.19 -10.40
C LEU A 441 -18.24 -10.41 -10.02
N PHE A 442 -16.91 -10.31 -10.15
CA PHE A 442 -15.96 -11.28 -9.66
C PHE A 442 -14.58 -10.67 -9.38
N THR A 443 -13.83 -11.35 -8.53
CA THR A 443 -12.42 -11.08 -8.26
C THR A 443 -11.61 -12.35 -8.47
N LEU A 444 -10.59 -12.28 -9.31
CA LEU A 444 -9.60 -13.34 -9.49
C LEU A 444 -8.37 -12.99 -8.66
N THR A 445 -7.96 -13.90 -7.79
CA THR A 445 -6.80 -13.76 -6.90
C THR A 445 -6.05 -15.09 -6.81
N SER A 446 -4.88 -15.08 -6.19
CA SER A 446 -4.04 -16.26 -5.98
C SER A 446 -4.70 -17.34 -5.10
N ARG A 447 -5.59 -16.94 -4.19
CA ARG A 447 -6.31 -17.84 -3.30
C ARG A 447 -7.77 -17.43 -3.16
N LYS A 448 -8.67 -18.42 -3.15
CA LYS A 448 -10.09 -18.19 -2.91
C LYS A 448 -10.30 -17.60 -1.50
N GLY A 449 -11.03 -16.50 -1.42
CA GLY A 449 -11.32 -15.77 -0.18
C GLY A 449 -10.33 -14.67 0.15
N LEU A 450 -9.14 -14.65 -0.47
CA LEU A 450 -8.20 -13.55 -0.33
C LEU A 450 -8.68 -12.34 -1.12
N ASN A 451 -8.70 -11.16 -0.48
CA ASN A 451 -8.96 -9.90 -1.17
C ASN A 451 -7.82 -8.89 -0.95
N PRO A 452 -6.80 -8.88 -1.81
CA PRO A 452 -5.63 -8.01 -1.65
C PRO A 452 -5.91 -6.53 -1.97
N GLN A 453 -7.13 -6.17 -2.39
CA GLN A 453 -7.48 -4.77 -2.69
C GLN A 453 -7.51 -3.87 -1.44
N TYR A 454 -7.72 -4.43 -0.25
CA TYR A 454 -7.83 -3.67 1.00
C TYR A 454 -6.50 -3.32 1.65
N SER A 455 -5.43 -3.96 1.23
CA SER A 455 -4.16 -3.86 1.91
C SER A 455 -3.07 -3.32 1.00
N PHE A 456 -2.90 -2.03 1.01
CA PHE A 456 -1.80 -1.38 0.29
C PHE A 456 -0.42 -1.73 0.86
N ASN A 457 -0.32 -1.97 2.16
CA ASN A 457 0.92 -2.31 2.86
C ASN A 457 1.21 -3.82 2.89
N GLY A 458 0.35 -4.62 2.24
CA GLY A 458 0.54 -6.05 2.08
C GLY A 458 0.01 -6.94 3.21
N GLY A 459 -0.68 -6.41 4.22
CA GLY A 459 -1.35 -7.23 5.23
C GLY A 459 -2.79 -7.56 4.81
N SER A 460 -3.27 -8.75 5.05
CA SER A 460 -4.68 -9.13 4.89
C SER A 460 -5.23 -9.52 6.25
N ASP A 461 -6.17 -8.74 6.72
CA ASP A 461 -6.87 -8.94 8.00
C ASP A 461 -8.29 -9.42 7.78
N ASP A 462 -9.01 -9.72 8.86
CA ASP A 462 -10.41 -10.20 8.89
C ASP A 462 -11.40 -9.10 8.45
N THR A 463 -11.22 -8.59 7.22
CA THR A 463 -12.11 -7.59 6.64
C THR A 463 -13.24 -8.24 5.85
N TYR A 464 -14.41 -7.59 5.87
CA TYR A 464 -15.52 -8.01 5.02
C TYR A 464 -15.11 -7.94 3.54
N VAL A 465 -15.44 -9.00 2.81
CA VAL A 465 -15.26 -9.00 1.34
C VAL A 465 -16.15 -7.95 0.70
N THR A 466 -15.70 -7.36 -0.40
CA THR A 466 -16.48 -6.40 -1.18
C THR A 466 -17.78 -7.07 -1.65
N ALA A 467 -18.91 -6.46 -1.33
CA ALA A 467 -20.21 -6.97 -1.75
C ALA A 467 -20.36 -6.88 -3.28
N ARG A 468 -21.00 -7.90 -3.85
CA ARG A 468 -21.53 -7.83 -5.21
C ARG A 468 -22.89 -7.11 -5.13
N VAL A 469 -23.01 -6.01 -5.89
CA VAL A 469 -24.23 -5.19 -5.88
C VAL A 469 -24.91 -5.29 -7.25
N TYR A 470 -26.19 -5.59 -7.24
CA TYR A 470 -27.04 -5.55 -8.44
C TYR A 470 -27.95 -4.33 -8.34
N ASN A 471 -27.99 -3.54 -9.39
CA ASN A 471 -28.85 -2.37 -9.49
C ASN A 471 -29.71 -2.45 -10.76
N PHE A 472 -30.92 -1.95 -10.67
CA PHE A 472 -31.85 -1.82 -11.78
C PHE A 472 -32.44 -0.42 -11.76
N GLY A 473 -32.44 0.23 -12.89
CA GLY A 473 -32.92 1.60 -13.05
C GLY A 473 -33.94 1.73 -14.18
N LEU A 474 -34.91 2.59 -13.95
CA LEU A 474 -35.86 3.05 -14.95
C LEU A 474 -35.80 4.57 -14.97
N THR A 475 -35.50 5.13 -16.14
CA THR A 475 -35.51 6.59 -16.35
C THR A 475 -36.62 6.94 -17.34
N VAL A 476 -37.54 7.81 -16.93
CA VAL A 476 -38.65 8.29 -17.74
C VAL A 476 -38.49 9.78 -17.96
N LYS A 477 -38.61 10.24 -19.21
CA LYS A 477 -38.63 11.66 -19.59
C LYS A 477 -40.00 11.98 -20.17
N PHE A 478 -40.60 13.03 -19.67
CA PHE A 478 -41.92 13.54 -20.06
C PHE A 478 -41.78 14.77 -20.95
#